data_9930438113a9f84cf41c60f234fe1e09
#
_entry.id   9930438113a9f84cf41c60f234fe1e09
#
_cell.length_a   1.000
_cell.length_b   1.000
_cell.length_c   1.000
_cell.angle_alpha   90.00
_cell.angle_beta   90.00
_cell.angle_gamma   90.00
#
_symmetry.space_group_name_H-M   'P 1'
#
loop_
_entity.id
_entity.type
_entity.pdbx_description
1 polymer ?
#
loop_
_entity_poly.entity_id
_entity_poly.type
_entity_poly.pdbx_seq_one_letter_code
_entity_poly.pdbx_strand_id
1 'polypeptide(L)'
;MADNGGTLEVEGRSVRVTNLDKVLYPETGTTKSDVLQYYLGVAPRILPLLRDRPVTRKRWPDGVDHDPFFEKNLPRGTPEWIPRTTLHHTGSRSGRGARDLDYPFVDELATLVWLAQSGALELHAPQWRIDRETDEPLVPDRLVVDLDPGAPAGLDECRVVALAARDMLAGHGLEAWAVTSGSKGMQLYADLPPTTQRGRDLLDRAGSTSDYARSLATALERHLPDLVVSVMAKELRPGRVLVDWSQNNPAKTTIVPWSLRGRSRPTAATPVTWDEVESGGLAQRSLAEALALATS
;
A
#
# COMPACT_ATOMS: atom_id res chain seq x y z
N MET A 1 -31.88 6.35 -13.37
CA MET A 1 -31.73 5.21 -12.44
C MET A 1 -31.97 5.76 -11.05
N ALA A 2 -32.79 5.09 -10.23
CA ALA A 2 -33.08 5.53 -8.87
C ALA A 2 -31.72 5.53 -8.09
N ASP A 3 -31.46 6.58 -7.30
CA ASP A 3 -30.32 6.65 -6.39
C ASP A 3 -30.53 5.56 -5.32
N ASN A 4 -29.91 4.41 -5.50
CA ASN A 4 -29.97 3.27 -4.57
C ASN A 4 -28.98 3.51 -3.43
N GLY A 5 -29.19 4.59 -2.69
CA GLY A 5 -28.31 5.07 -1.65
C GLY A 5 -29.04 5.27 -0.32
N GLY A 6 -28.27 5.62 0.68
CA GLY A 6 -28.77 5.87 2.04
C GLY A 6 -27.71 6.53 2.90
N THR A 7 -27.92 6.52 4.18
CA THR A 7 -26.95 6.94 5.18
C THR A 7 -26.60 5.74 6.06
N LEU A 8 -25.29 5.50 6.21
CA LEU A 8 -24.77 4.52 7.15
C LEU A 8 -24.29 5.26 8.40
N GLU A 9 -24.76 4.82 9.55
CA GLU A 9 -24.21 5.27 10.84
C GLU A 9 -23.00 4.38 11.19
N VAL A 10 -21.81 4.99 11.24
CA VAL A 10 -20.54 4.30 11.46
C VAL A 10 -19.78 5.03 12.57
N GLU A 11 -19.63 4.41 13.72
CA GLU A 11 -18.93 4.98 14.88
C GLU A 11 -19.37 6.41 15.23
N GLY A 12 -20.68 6.67 15.18
CA GLY A 12 -21.28 7.98 15.47
C GLY A 12 -21.12 9.02 14.35
N ARG A 13 -20.70 8.60 13.16
CA ARG A 13 -20.63 9.43 11.94
C ARG A 13 -21.67 8.99 10.93
N SER A 14 -22.38 9.94 10.36
CA SER A 14 -23.30 9.70 9.25
C SER A 14 -22.55 9.75 7.92
N VAL A 15 -22.41 8.61 7.26
CA VAL A 15 -21.75 8.49 5.95
C VAL A 15 -22.80 8.25 4.88
N ARG A 16 -22.96 9.22 3.97
CA ARG A 16 -23.85 9.06 2.82
C ARG A 16 -23.26 8.05 1.83
N VAL A 17 -24.02 7.03 1.48
CA VAL A 17 -23.68 6.03 0.45
C VAL A 17 -24.63 6.13 -0.72
N THR A 18 -24.15 5.95 -1.94
CA THR A 18 -24.92 6.07 -3.18
C THR A 18 -24.48 5.02 -4.20
N ASN A 19 -25.37 4.67 -5.12
CA ASN A 19 -25.06 3.77 -6.24
C ASN A 19 -24.45 2.44 -5.78
N LEU A 20 -25.02 1.81 -4.77
CA LEU A 20 -24.47 0.57 -4.17
C LEU A 20 -24.37 -0.58 -5.18
N ASP A 21 -25.30 -0.65 -6.15
CA ASP A 21 -25.33 -1.67 -7.20
C ASP A 21 -24.39 -1.35 -8.38
N LYS A 22 -23.68 -0.21 -8.34
CA LYS A 22 -22.75 0.15 -9.41
C LYS A 22 -21.63 -0.89 -9.47
N VAL A 23 -21.50 -1.55 -10.63
CA VAL A 23 -20.43 -2.51 -10.88
C VAL A 23 -19.11 -1.74 -11.01
N LEU A 24 -18.14 -2.05 -10.14
CA LEU A 24 -16.80 -1.48 -10.15
C LEU A 24 -15.78 -2.39 -10.84
N TYR A 25 -16.01 -3.71 -10.86
CA TYR A 25 -15.19 -4.69 -11.56
C TYR A 25 -16.07 -5.49 -12.53
N PRO A 26 -16.14 -5.07 -13.81
CA PRO A 26 -17.06 -5.69 -14.79
C PRO A 26 -16.80 -7.17 -15.03
N GLU A 27 -15.52 -7.62 -15.02
CA GLU A 27 -15.15 -9.03 -15.25
C GLU A 27 -15.78 -9.98 -14.22
N THR A 28 -15.99 -9.51 -12.98
CA THR A 28 -16.52 -10.32 -11.88
C THR A 28 -17.91 -9.92 -11.43
N GLY A 29 -18.44 -8.80 -11.95
CA GLY A 29 -19.69 -8.22 -11.49
C GLY A 29 -19.62 -7.62 -10.08
N THR A 30 -18.43 -7.43 -9.53
CA THR A 30 -18.25 -6.90 -8.18
C THR A 30 -18.72 -5.46 -8.10
N THR A 31 -19.63 -5.21 -7.18
CA THR A 31 -20.31 -3.93 -7.01
C THR A 31 -19.62 -3.02 -5.99
N LYS A 32 -20.08 -1.78 -5.92
CA LYS A 32 -19.67 -0.86 -4.85
C LYS A 32 -20.07 -1.38 -3.46
N SER A 33 -21.22 -2.04 -3.34
CA SER A 33 -21.65 -2.68 -2.10
C SER A 33 -20.64 -3.73 -1.63
N ASP A 34 -20.15 -4.57 -2.55
CA ASP A 34 -19.16 -5.60 -2.22
C ASP A 34 -17.84 -4.98 -1.76
N VAL A 35 -17.39 -3.89 -2.40
CA VAL A 35 -16.20 -3.14 -1.99
C VAL A 35 -16.37 -2.51 -0.61
N LEU A 36 -17.54 -1.96 -0.30
CA LEU A 36 -17.83 -1.43 1.04
C LEU A 36 -17.82 -2.53 2.09
N GLN A 37 -18.46 -3.67 1.82
CA GLN A 37 -18.47 -4.83 2.72
C GLN A 37 -17.03 -5.36 2.95
N TYR A 38 -16.23 -5.41 1.89
CA TYR A 38 -14.82 -5.77 2.00
C TYR A 38 -14.09 -4.86 2.99
N TYR A 39 -14.15 -3.53 2.79
CA TYR A 39 -13.44 -2.60 3.65
C TYR A 39 -13.97 -2.58 5.09
N LEU A 40 -15.25 -2.82 5.30
CA LEU A 40 -15.81 -3.04 6.62
C LEU A 40 -15.19 -4.28 7.30
N GLY A 41 -15.08 -5.38 6.57
CA GLY A 41 -14.56 -6.64 7.12
C GLY A 41 -13.06 -6.60 7.38
N VAL A 42 -12.25 -5.94 6.52
CA VAL A 42 -10.80 -5.85 6.71
C VAL A 42 -10.37 -4.66 7.59
N ALA A 43 -11.31 -3.82 8.04
CA ALA A 43 -11.01 -2.62 8.82
C ALA A 43 -10.11 -2.89 10.04
N PRO A 44 -10.35 -3.94 10.87
CA PRO A 44 -9.48 -4.23 12.02
C PRO A 44 -8.02 -4.52 11.64
N ARG A 45 -7.78 -4.95 10.40
CA ARG A 45 -6.45 -5.28 9.88
C ARG A 45 -5.76 -4.10 9.18
N ILE A 46 -6.52 -3.29 8.43
CA ILE A 46 -5.95 -2.19 7.62
C ILE A 46 -5.78 -0.89 8.42
N LEU A 47 -6.72 -0.55 9.32
CA LEU A 47 -6.67 0.71 10.08
C LEU A 47 -5.37 0.89 10.89
N PRO A 48 -4.84 -0.12 11.61
CA PRO A 48 -3.57 0.01 12.32
C PRO A 48 -2.39 0.34 11.39
N LEU A 49 -2.42 -0.11 10.12
CA LEU A 49 -1.38 0.13 9.14
C LEU A 49 -1.45 1.53 8.51
N LEU A 50 -2.64 2.15 8.57
CA LEU A 50 -2.92 3.50 8.05
C LEU A 50 -2.77 4.58 9.12
N ARG A 51 -2.78 4.22 10.42
CA ARG A 51 -2.79 5.16 11.53
C ARG A 51 -1.69 6.21 11.42
N ASP A 52 -2.08 7.48 11.54
CA ASP A 52 -1.23 8.66 11.49
C ASP A 52 -0.43 8.83 10.18
N ARG A 53 -0.82 8.13 9.10
CA ARG A 53 -0.19 8.28 7.79
C ARG A 53 -1.06 9.10 6.84
N PRO A 54 -0.48 10.07 6.09
CA PRO A 54 -1.22 10.79 5.06
C PRO A 54 -1.52 9.86 3.88
N VAL A 55 -2.81 9.60 3.64
CA VAL A 55 -3.25 8.59 2.67
C VAL A 55 -3.44 9.19 1.30
N THR A 56 -2.79 8.61 0.30
CA THR A 56 -3.05 8.84 -1.12
C THR A 56 -4.05 7.78 -1.62
N ARG A 57 -5.05 8.22 -2.37
CA ARG A 57 -6.12 7.35 -2.88
C ARG A 57 -5.98 7.19 -4.38
N LYS A 58 -6.19 5.96 -4.85
CA LYS A 58 -6.41 5.73 -6.27
C LYS A 58 -7.85 5.27 -6.45
N ARG A 59 -8.63 6.08 -7.16
CA ARG A 59 -10.09 5.96 -7.23
C ARG A 59 -10.54 5.61 -8.63
N TRP A 60 -11.55 4.75 -8.69
CA TRP A 60 -12.25 4.35 -9.92
C TRP A 60 -13.77 4.56 -9.74
N PRO A 61 -14.26 5.82 -9.72
CA PRO A 61 -15.67 6.09 -9.50
C PRO A 61 -16.56 5.48 -10.60
N ASP A 62 -16.01 5.23 -11.80
CA ASP A 62 -16.72 4.68 -12.95
C ASP A 62 -16.38 3.20 -13.25
N GLY A 63 -15.63 2.55 -12.36
CA GLY A 63 -15.17 1.18 -12.50
C GLY A 63 -13.79 1.05 -13.11
N VAL A 64 -13.19 -0.15 -12.95
CA VAL A 64 -11.76 -0.37 -13.27
C VAL A 64 -11.43 -0.36 -14.76
N ASP A 65 -12.41 -0.40 -15.63
CA ASP A 65 -12.23 -0.26 -17.09
C ASP A 65 -12.01 1.19 -17.52
N HIS A 66 -12.20 2.15 -16.60
CA HIS A 66 -11.94 3.57 -16.82
C HIS A 66 -10.63 4.02 -16.16
N ASP A 67 -10.10 5.14 -16.61
CA ASP A 67 -8.89 5.71 -16.05
C ASP A 67 -9.08 6.11 -14.58
N PRO A 68 -8.13 5.75 -13.71
CA PRO A 68 -8.20 6.10 -12.30
C PRO A 68 -7.81 7.54 -12.02
N PHE A 69 -8.36 8.08 -10.94
CA PHE A 69 -7.90 9.31 -10.34
C PHE A 69 -6.89 9.00 -9.24
N PHE A 70 -5.65 9.48 -9.41
CA PHE A 70 -4.64 9.43 -8.37
C PHE A 70 -4.74 10.72 -7.54
N GLU A 71 -5.33 10.62 -6.36
CA GLU A 71 -5.66 11.77 -5.53
C GLU A 71 -4.84 11.80 -4.23
N LYS A 72 -4.05 12.84 -4.09
CA LYS A 72 -3.39 13.22 -2.85
C LYS A 72 -4.27 14.16 -2.04
N ASN A 73 -4.79 15.20 -2.69
CA ASN A 73 -5.58 16.24 -2.07
C ASN A 73 -7.03 15.81 -1.81
N LEU A 74 -7.60 16.19 -0.68
CA LEU A 74 -9.02 16.03 -0.41
C LEU A 74 -9.85 16.91 -1.37
N PRO A 75 -10.96 16.40 -1.94
CA PRO A 75 -11.82 17.18 -2.81
C PRO A 75 -12.60 18.25 -2.03
N ARG A 76 -13.06 19.27 -2.76
CA ARG A 76 -14.01 20.24 -2.19
C ARG A 76 -15.27 19.53 -1.72
N GLY A 77 -15.81 19.95 -0.57
CA GLY A 77 -16.98 19.32 0.03
C GLY A 77 -16.70 18.03 0.82
N THR A 78 -15.43 17.71 1.06
CA THR A 78 -15.07 16.69 2.05
C THR A 78 -15.67 17.03 3.40
N PRO A 79 -16.35 16.09 4.09
CA PRO A 79 -16.91 16.33 5.40
C PRO A 79 -15.85 16.87 6.39
N GLU A 80 -16.25 17.82 7.24
CA GLU A 80 -15.34 18.44 8.20
C GLU A 80 -14.78 17.42 9.23
N TRP A 81 -15.56 16.40 9.54
CA TRP A 81 -15.16 15.37 10.49
C TRP A 81 -14.05 14.43 9.95
N ILE A 82 -13.73 14.45 8.63
CA ILE A 82 -12.60 13.68 8.08
C ILE A 82 -11.30 14.28 8.61
N PRO A 83 -10.52 13.52 9.42
CA PRO A 83 -9.24 13.99 9.92
C PRO A 83 -8.25 14.20 8.77
N ARG A 84 -7.45 15.26 8.84
CA ARG A 84 -6.51 15.61 7.76
C ARG A 84 -5.25 16.27 8.27
N THR A 85 -4.21 16.26 7.45
CA THR A 85 -2.99 17.05 7.58
C THR A 85 -2.72 17.77 6.29
N THR A 86 -2.11 18.97 6.37
CA THR A 86 -1.71 19.77 5.22
C THR A 86 -0.20 19.62 4.99
N LEU A 87 0.20 19.09 3.83
CA LEU A 87 1.61 18.93 3.49
C LEU A 87 2.00 19.86 2.34
N HIS A 88 3.12 20.55 2.51
CA HIS A 88 3.69 21.41 1.47
C HIS A 88 4.44 20.59 0.42
N HIS A 89 4.06 20.76 -0.85
CA HIS A 89 4.73 20.18 -1.99
C HIS A 89 5.47 21.24 -2.79
N THR A 90 6.79 21.10 -2.92
CA THR A 90 7.67 22.05 -3.64
C THR A 90 7.49 22.04 -5.16
N GLY A 91 6.60 21.20 -5.67
CA GLY A 91 6.31 21.02 -7.09
C GLY A 91 6.43 19.56 -7.50
N SER A 92 5.78 19.17 -8.59
CA SER A 92 5.85 17.82 -9.11
C SER A 92 6.54 17.79 -10.46
N ARG A 93 7.01 16.60 -10.89
CA ARG A 93 7.45 16.34 -12.26
C ARG A 93 6.41 16.67 -13.33
N SER A 94 5.14 16.89 -12.93
CA SER A 94 4.04 17.32 -13.81
C SER A 94 3.98 18.83 -14.06
N GLY A 95 4.97 19.61 -13.63
CA GLY A 95 5.05 21.06 -13.89
C GLY A 95 4.06 21.91 -13.10
N ARG A 96 3.35 21.36 -12.14
CA ARG A 96 2.50 22.12 -11.21
C ARG A 96 3.38 22.71 -10.12
N GLY A 97 3.30 24.03 -9.90
CA GLY A 97 4.08 24.76 -8.89
C GLY A 97 3.87 24.25 -7.46
N ALA A 98 4.67 24.80 -6.54
CA ALA A 98 4.55 24.54 -5.11
C ALA A 98 3.11 24.79 -4.60
N ARG A 99 2.59 23.90 -3.76
CA ARG A 99 1.23 24.00 -3.22
C ARG A 99 1.06 23.16 -1.97
N ASP A 100 0.11 23.54 -1.16
CA ASP A 100 -0.35 22.75 -0.02
C ASP A 100 -1.42 21.77 -0.47
N LEU A 101 -1.38 20.57 0.08
CA LEU A 101 -2.33 19.49 -0.18
C LEU A 101 -2.83 18.93 1.14
N ASP A 102 -4.15 18.80 1.24
CA ASP A 102 -4.82 18.18 2.39
C ASP A 102 -4.95 16.69 2.19
N TYR A 103 -4.28 15.92 3.02
CA TYR A 103 -4.34 14.46 3.02
C TYR A 103 -5.27 13.96 4.12
N PRO A 104 -6.15 12.98 3.85
CA PRO A 104 -6.91 12.35 4.91
C PRO A 104 -6.00 11.48 5.76
N PHE A 105 -6.28 11.44 7.06
CA PHE A 105 -5.94 10.31 7.91
C PHE A 105 -7.08 9.30 7.87
N VAL A 106 -6.73 8.01 7.92
CA VAL A 106 -7.71 6.92 7.91
C VAL A 106 -7.52 6.12 9.20
N ASP A 107 -7.86 6.75 10.30
CA ASP A 107 -7.67 6.23 11.65
C ASP A 107 -8.96 5.60 12.22
N GLU A 108 -10.12 5.89 11.60
CA GLU A 108 -11.45 5.43 12.02
C GLU A 108 -12.21 4.77 10.87
N LEU A 109 -13.11 3.86 11.22
CA LEU A 109 -13.90 3.10 10.26
C LEU A 109 -14.75 4.01 9.35
N ALA A 110 -15.32 5.08 9.92
CA ALA A 110 -16.14 6.02 9.15
C ALA A 110 -15.38 6.65 7.98
N THR A 111 -14.11 7.03 8.18
CA THR A 111 -13.26 7.57 7.12
C THR A 111 -12.96 6.51 6.05
N LEU A 112 -12.66 5.27 6.45
CA LEU A 112 -12.43 4.17 5.52
C LEU A 112 -13.66 3.89 4.65
N VAL A 113 -14.86 3.87 5.23
CA VAL A 113 -16.15 3.72 4.53
C VAL A 113 -16.39 4.88 3.56
N TRP A 114 -16.11 6.12 3.99
CA TRP A 114 -16.25 7.29 3.13
C TRP A 114 -15.31 7.23 1.91
N LEU A 115 -14.09 6.75 2.09
CA LEU A 115 -13.15 6.54 0.98
C LEU A 115 -13.65 5.46 0.02
N ALA A 116 -14.06 4.30 0.53
CA ALA A 116 -14.63 3.21 -0.28
C ALA A 116 -15.87 3.67 -1.06
N GLN A 117 -16.78 4.41 -0.41
CA GLN A 117 -17.94 5.03 -1.05
C GLN A 117 -17.54 5.96 -2.21
N SER A 118 -16.43 6.66 -2.11
CA SER A 118 -15.90 7.53 -3.16
C SER A 118 -15.26 6.79 -4.33
N GLY A 119 -15.22 5.44 -4.31
CA GLY A 119 -14.57 4.59 -5.30
C GLY A 119 -13.06 4.48 -5.10
N ALA A 120 -12.54 4.77 -3.92
CA ALA A 120 -11.13 4.55 -3.59
C ALA A 120 -10.89 3.04 -3.41
N LEU A 121 -10.37 2.40 -4.47
CA LEU A 121 -10.02 0.97 -4.45
C LEU A 121 -8.62 0.75 -3.90
N GLU A 122 -7.65 1.63 -4.22
CA GLU A 122 -6.29 1.52 -3.70
C GLU A 122 -6.01 2.62 -2.68
N LEU A 123 -5.53 2.21 -1.51
CA LEU A 123 -5.02 3.10 -0.47
C LEU A 123 -3.50 2.96 -0.39
N HIS A 124 -2.81 4.08 -0.51
CA HIS A 124 -1.35 4.13 -0.50
C HIS A 124 -0.89 5.05 0.63
N ALA A 125 0.13 4.64 1.36
CA ALA A 125 0.69 5.42 2.45
C ALA A 125 2.23 5.48 2.37
N PRO A 126 2.86 6.55 2.89
CA PRO A 126 4.30 6.61 3.04
C PRO A 126 4.78 5.69 4.16
N GLN A 127 6.09 5.48 4.27
CA GLN A 127 6.70 4.66 5.32
C GLN A 127 6.99 5.46 6.60
N TRP A 128 6.41 6.64 6.74
CA TRP A 128 6.51 7.55 7.90
C TRP A 128 5.12 8.00 8.33
N ARG A 129 5.02 8.52 9.55
CA ARG A 129 3.79 9.04 10.15
C ARG A 129 3.89 10.54 10.37
N ILE A 130 2.75 11.16 10.66
CA ILE A 130 2.66 12.53 11.16
C ILE A 130 2.55 12.47 12.69
N ASP A 131 3.32 13.32 13.36
CA ASP A 131 3.10 13.62 14.76
C ASP A 131 1.80 14.46 14.89
N ARG A 132 0.82 13.93 15.62
CA ARG A 132 -0.50 14.55 15.73
C ARG A 132 -0.53 15.79 16.65
N GLU A 133 0.52 16.01 17.43
CA GLU A 133 0.64 17.19 18.29
C GLU A 133 1.27 18.37 17.55
N THR A 134 2.27 18.08 16.71
CA THR A 134 3.02 19.11 15.99
C THR A 134 2.60 19.28 14.53
N ASP A 135 1.82 18.33 13.98
CA ASP A 135 1.46 18.17 12.56
C ASP A 135 2.68 18.06 11.61
N GLU A 136 3.80 17.55 12.14
CA GLU A 136 5.06 17.40 11.40
C GLU A 136 5.34 15.95 11.03
N PRO A 137 5.98 15.70 9.86
CA PRO A 137 6.42 14.36 9.48
C PRO A 137 7.48 13.79 10.44
N LEU A 138 7.25 12.58 10.92
CA LEU A 138 8.22 11.81 11.68
C LEU A 138 9.23 11.09 10.76
N VAL A 139 10.33 10.61 11.33
CA VAL A 139 11.25 9.71 10.63
C VAL A 139 10.53 8.42 10.23
N PRO A 140 10.95 7.75 9.13
CA PRO A 140 10.36 6.47 8.75
C PRO A 140 10.41 5.44 9.86
N ASP A 141 9.28 4.83 10.14
CA ASP A 141 9.09 3.78 11.15
C ASP A 141 8.97 2.38 10.53
N ARG A 142 9.04 2.29 9.20
CA ARG A 142 8.88 1.06 8.45
C ARG A 142 9.76 1.06 7.19
N LEU A 143 10.38 -0.08 6.93
CA LEU A 143 11.06 -0.39 5.67
C LEU A 143 10.10 -1.17 4.76
N VAL A 144 10.18 -0.95 3.46
CA VAL A 144 9.53 -1.79 2.45
C VAL A 144 10.54 -2.29 1.42
N VAL A 145 10.52 -3.59 1.16
CA VAL A 145 11.24 -4.23 0.05
C VAL A 145 10.20 -4.60 -0.99
N ASP A 146 10.11 -3.81 -2.06
CA ASP A 146 9.10 -3.98 -3.11
C ASP A 146 9.70 -4.82 -4.25
N LEU A 147 9.10 -6.01 -4.49
CA LEU A 147 9.58 -7.01 -5.45
C LEU A 147 8.67 -7.00 -6.69
N ASP A 148 9.16 -6.38 -7.76
CA ASP A 148 8.46 -6.24 -9.04
C ASP A 148 9.01 -7.22 -10.08
N PRO A 149 8.30 -8.33 -10.40
CA PRO A 149 8.76 -9.28 -11.40
C PRO A 149 8.54 -8.73 -12.82
N GLY A 150 9.58 -8.87 -13.65
CA GLY A 150 9.53 -8.61 -15.09
C GLY A 150 9.24 -9.91 -15.85
N ALA A 151 8.16 -9.94 -16.65
CA ALA A 151 7.78 -11.15 -17.39
C ALA A 151 8.98 -11.76 -18.16
N PRO A 152 9.11 -13.11 -18.16
CA PRO A 152 8.19 -14.12 -17.66
C PRO A 152 8.30 -14.42 -16.15
N ALA A 153 9.18 -13.73 -15.39
CA ALA A 153 9.23 -13.88 -13.93
C ALA A 153 7.89 -13.51 -13.28
N GLY A 154 7.55 -14.18 -12.19
CA GLY A 154 6.31 -14.05 -11.46
C GLY A 154 6.48 -14.13 -9.93
N LEU A 155 5.47 -14.66 -9.24
CA LEU A 155 5.49 -14.81 -7.79
C LEU A 155 6.52 -15.84 -7.30
N ASP A 156 6.81 -16.89 -8.09
CA ASP A 156 7.79 -17.90 -7.71
C ASP A 156 9.21 -17.30 -7.64
N GLU A 157 9.56 -16.45 -8.59
CA GLU A 157 10.82 -15.72 -8.56
C GLU A 157 10.84 -14.70 -7.43
N CYS A 158 9.74 -13.96 -7.21
CA CYS A 158 9.62 -13.06 -6.07
C CYS A 158 9.80 -13.79 -4.74
N ARG A 159 9.26 -15.01 -4.60
CA ARG A 159 9.38 -15.85 -3.42
C ARG A 159 10.85 -16.17 -3.08
N VAL A 160 11.64 -16.54 -4.07
CA VAL A 160 13.08 -16.81 -3.87
C VAL A 160 13.80 -15.57 -3.36
N VAL A 161 13.52 -14.41 -3.96
CA VAL A 161 14.11 -13.13 -3.53
C VAL A 161 13.60 -12.73 -2.14
N ALA A 162 12.34 -12.99 -1.83
CA ALA A 162 11.74 -12.68 -0.53
C ALA A 162 12.42 -13.47 0.61
N LEU A 163 12.71 -14.76 0.41
CA LEU A 163 13.42 -15.58 1.39
C LEU A 163 14.84 -15.06 1.63
N ALA A 164 15.58 -14.75 0.57
CA ALA A 164 16.92 -14.16 0.70
C ALA A 164 16.88 -12.78 1.41
N ALA A 165 15.88 -11.95 1.09
CA ALA A 165 15.70 -10.66 1.74
C ALA A 165 15.35 -10.81 3.23
N ARG A 166 14.47 -11.76 3.59
CA ARG A 166 14.16 -12.11 4.98
C ARG A 166 15.41 -12.43 5.77
N ASP A 167 16.26 -13.32 5.24
CA ASP A 167 17.45 -13.79 5.94
C ASP A 167 18.48 -12.67 6.11
N MET A 168 18.64 -11.80 5.10
CA MET A 168 19.49 -10.62 5.21
C MET A 168 18.97 -9.62 6.25
N LEU A 169 17.66 -9.35 6.26
CA LEU A 169 17.01 -8.47 7.24
C LEU A 169 17.15 -9.03 8.66
N ALA A 170 16.93 -10.34 8.84
CA ALA A 170 17.12 -11.02 10.12
C ALA A 170 18.57 -10.93 10.61
N GLY A 171 19.56 -11.06 9.72
CA GLY A 171 21.00 -10.83 10.02
C GLY A 171 21.27 -9.41 10.54
N HIS A 172 20.49 -8.43 10.12
CA HIS A 172 20.53 -7.07 10.64
C HIS A 172 19.60 -6.87 11.85
N GLY A 173 18.88 -7.93 12.30
CA GLY A 173 17.93 -7.95 13.41
C GLY A 173 16.64 -7.21 13.14
N LEU A 174 16.24 -7.16 11.90
CA LEU A 174 14.93 -6.71 11.46
C LEU A 174 14.07 -7.93 11.19
N GLU A 175 12.92 -7.99 11.83
CA GLU A 175 11.91 -9.01 11.57
C GLU A 175 11.01 -8.53 10.43
N ALA A 176 10.97 -9.30 9.35
CA ALA A 176 10.18 -8.97 8.18
C ALA A 176 8.92 -9.85 8.09
N TRP A 177 7.86 -9.30 7.50
CA TRP A 177 6.66 -10.01 7.12
C TRP A 177 6.32 -9.79 5.65
N ALA A 178 5.76 -10.80 5.01
CA ALA A 178 5.56 -10.83 3.56
C ALA A 178 4.11 -10.54 3.19
N VAL A 179 3.93 -9.92 2.01
CA VAL A 179 2.64 -9.53 1.45
C VAL A 179 2.66 -9.82 -0.05
N THR A 180 1.65 -10.51 -0.59
CA THR A 180 1.41 -10.49 -2.03
C THR A 180 0.83 -9.13 -2.42
N SER A 181 1.33 -8.50 -3.49
CA SER A 181 1.00 -7.10 -3.80
C SER A 181 -0.43 -6.87 -4.31
N GLY A 182 -1.22 -7.94 -4.48
CA GLY A 182 -2.51 -7.90 -5.16
C GLY A 182 -2.42 -7.62 -6.66
N SER A 183 -1.19 -7.59 -7.22
CA SER A 183 -0.94 -7.34 -8.65
C SER A 183 -0.05 -8.43 -9.25
N LYS A 184 1.26 -8.22 -9.30
CA LYS A 184 2.20 -9.16 -9.94
C LYS A 184 3.22 -9.73 -8.96
N GLY A 185 3.68 -8.92 -8.04
CA GLY A 185 4.81 -9.20 -7.18
C GLY A 185 4.45 -9.35 -5.71
N MET A 186 5.44 -9.14 -4.87
CA MET A 186 5.37 -9.23 -3.42
C MET A 186 6.03 -8.01 -2.78
N GLN A 187 5.74 -7.81 -1.51
CA GLN A 187 6.39 -6.80 -0.67
C GLN A 187 6.79 -7.44 0.66
N LEU A 188 7.93 -7.07 1.17
CA LEU A 188 8.30 -7.34 2.57
C LEU A 188 8.27 -6.02 3.32
N TYR A 189 7.73 -6.06 4.51
CA TYR A 189 7.74 -4.94 5.44
C TYR A 189 8.54 -5.33 6.68
N ALA A 190 9.31 -4.40 7.21
CA ALA A 190 9.97 -4.54 8.50
C ALA A 190 9.79 -3.26 9.30
N ASP A 191 9.39 -3.39 10.55
CA ASP A 191 9.25 -2.23 11.44
C ASP A 191 10.65 -1.71 11.81
N LEU A 192 10.81 -0.39 11.77
CA LEU A 192 11.99 0.34 12.16
C LEU A 192 11.64 1.16 13.40
N PRO A 193 11.65 0.56 14.62
CA PRO A 193 11.30 1.32 15.79
C PRO A 193 12.33 2.43 16.00
N PRO A 194 11.97 3.71 15.79
CA PRO A 194 12.89 4.84 15.92
C PRO A 194 13.36 5.04 17.36
N THR A 195 12.68 4.39 18.31
CA THR A 195 12.99 4.42 19.73
C THR A 195 14.03 3.38 20.16
N THR A 196 14.31 2.36 19.33
CA THR A 196 15.35 1.37 19.67
C THR A 196 16.72 1.85 19.21
N GLN A 197 17.75 1.56 20.03
CA GLN A 197 19.15 1.86 19.67
C GLN A 197 19.50 1.25 18.30
N ARG A 198 19.03 0.03 18.04
CA ARG A 198 19.32 -0.70 16.80
C ARG A 198 18.69 -0.06 15.55
N GLY A 199 17.47 0.43 15.65
CA GLY A 199 16.83 1.18 14.56
C GLY A 199 17.58 2.47 14.24
N ARG A 200 18.00 3.21 15.27
CA ARG A 200 18.86 4.40 15.11
C ARG A 200 20.19 4.06 14.47
N ASP A 201 20.88 3.05 14.96
CA ASP A 201 22.20 2.64 14.44
C ASP A 201 22.13 2.23 12.97
N LEU A 202 21.06 1.57 12.54
CA LEU A 202 20.85 1.20 11.13
C LEU A 202 20.66 2.44 10.25
N LEU A 203 19.83 3.38 10.70
CA LEU A 203 19.57 4.63 9.96
C LEU A 203 20.82 5.52 9.96
N ASP A 204 21.54 5.63 11.07
CA ASP A 204 22.77 6.42 11.17
C ASP A 204 23.88 5.87 10.24
N ARG A 205 24.04 4.55 10.16
CA ARG A 205 25.01 3.91 9.26
C ARG A 205 24.65 4.04 7.79
N ALA A 206 23.36 3.98 7.46
CA ALA A 206 22.87 4.04 6.09
C ALA A 206 22.64 5.47 5.60
N GLY A 207 22.59 6.46 6.49
CA GLY A 207 22.25 7.84 6.16
C GLY A 207 20.74 8.06 5.96
N SER A 208 19.99 7.07 5.48
CA SER A 208 18.53 7.11 5.36
C SER A 208 17.94 5.71 5.13
N THR A 209 16.63 5.57 5.32
CA THR A 209 15.90 4.33 4.99
C THR A 209 16.03 3.98 3.50
N SER A 210 16.03 4.98 2.62
CA SER A 210 16.24 4.78 1.17
C SER A 210 17.64 4.24 0.85
N ASP A 211 18.68 4.74 1.52
CA ASP A 211 20.06 4.28 1.30
C ASP A 211 20.26 2.86 1.83
N TYR A 212 19.64 2.54 2.98
CA TYR A 212 19.60 1.18 3.49
C TYR A 212 18.92 0.23 2.50
N ALA A 213 17.71 0.58 2.02
CA ALA A 213 16.98 -0.22 1.06
C ALA A 213 17.73 -0.42 -0.26
N ARG A 214 18.44 0.62 -0.72
CA ARG A 214 19.31 0.55 -1.90
C ARG A 214 20.50 -0.39 -1.68
N SER A 215 21.13 -0.32 -0.52
CA SER A 215 22.24 -1.21 -0.15
C SER A 215 21.77 -2.67 -0.09
N LEU A 216 20.60 -2.92 0.51
CA LEU A 216 19.96 -4.24 0.55
C LEU A 216 19.67 -4.76 -0.87
N ALA A 217 19.06 -3.94 -1.73
CA ALA A 217 18.78 -4.30 -3.13
C ALA A 217 20.05 -4.68 -3.89
N THR A 218 21.16 -3.92 -3.69
CA THR A 218 22.46 -4.22 -4.29
C THR A 218 23.06 -5.52 -3.74
N ALA A 219 22.89 -5.81 -2.45
CA ALA A 219 23.34 -7.04 -1.83
C ALA A 219 22.55 -8.26 -2.37
N LEU A 220 21.23 -8.13 -2.52
CA LEU A 220 20.37 -9.15 -3.13
C LEU A 220 20.77 -9.43 -4.59
N GLU A 221 21.05 -8.39 -5.39
CA GLU A 221 21.51 -8.56 -6.77
C GLU A 221 22.85 -9.31 -6.84
N ARG A 222 23.78 -9.02 -5.95
CA ARG A 222 25.07 -9.76 -5.86
C ARG A 222 24.87 -11.21 -5.42
N HIS A 223 23.90 -11.47 -4.55
CA HIS A 223 23.60 -12.82 -4.06
C HIS A 223 22.85 -13.67 -5.10
N LEU A 224 21.98 -13.05 -5.90
CA LEU A 224 21.13 -13.67 -6.91
C LEU A 224 21.25 -12.93 -8.25
N PRO A 225 22.44 -12.91 -8.89
CA PRO A 225 22.73 -12.03 -10.02
C PRO A 225 21.90 -12.32 -11.28
N ASP A 226 21.45 -13.57 -11.46
CA ASP A 226 20.61 -13.97 -12.60
C ASP A 226 19.13 -13.68 -12.37
N LEU A 227 18.72 -13.43 -11.14
CA LEU A 227 17.33 -13.30 -10.74
C LEU A 227 16.95 -11.88 -10.33
N VAL A 228 17.85 -11.10 -9.74
CA VAL A 228 17.56 -9.80 -9.16
C VAL A 228 18.16 -8.68 -9.98
N VAL A 229 17.44 -7.55 -10.06
CA VAL A 229 17.96 -6.26 -10.52
C VAL A 229 17.67 -5.18 -9.48
N SER A 230 18.64 -4.32 -9.20
CA SER A 230 18.52 -3.19 -8.26
C SER A 230 18.42 -1.83 -8.97
N VAL A 231 18.54 -1.80 -10.29
CA VAL A 231 18.46 -0.60 -11.11
C VAL A 231 17.12 -0.48 -11.84
N MET A 232 16.66 0.76 -12.03
CA MET A 232 15.33 1.04 -12.59
C MET A 232 15.20 0.80 -14.12
N ALA A 233 16.28 0.43 -14.78
CA ALA A 233 16.33 0.20 -16.23
C ALA A 233 15.36 -0.93 -16.63
N LYS A 234 14.40 -0.62 -17.50
CA LYS A 234 13.33 -1.57 -17.90
C LYS A 234 13.87 -2.74 -18.72
N GLU A 235 14.90 -2.50 -19.50
CA GLU A 235 15.58 -3.46 -20.37
C GLU A 235 16.28 -4.59 -19.60
N LEU A 236 16.58 -4.39 -18.33
CA LEU A 236 17.21 -5.39 -17.47
C LEU A 236 16.23 -6.29 -16.71
N ARG A 237 14.93 -5.99 -16.78
CA ARG A 237 13.90 -6.66 -15.97
C ARG A 237 13.33 -7.97 -16.54
N PRO A 238 13.35 -8.25 -17.88
CA PRO A 238 12.75 -9.48 -18.39
C PRO A 238 13.35 -10.72 -17.71
N GLY A 239 12.47 -11.56 -17.14
CA GLY A 239 12.83 -12.77 -16.40
C GLY A 239 13.46 -12.55 -15.02
N ARG A 240 13.50 -11.31 -14.52
CA ARG A 240 14.11 -10.95 -13.24
C ARG A 240 13.13 -10.22 -12.33
N VAL A 241 13.50 -10.11 -11.07
CA VAL A 241 12.77 -9.36 -10.04
C VAL A 241 13.51 -8.05 -9.75
N LEU A 242 12.83 -6.92 -10.02
CA LEU A 242 13.33 -5.63 -9.58
C LEU A 242 13.05 -5.48 -8.07
N VAL A 243 14.09 -5.19 -7.31
CA VAL A 243 13.96 -4.71 -5.93
C VAL A 243 13.84 -3.19 -5.97
N ASP A 244 12.59 -2.68 -5.98
CA ASP A 244 12.33 -1.22 -6.04
C ASP A 244 12.55 -0.57 -4.66
N TRP A 245 13.82 -0.35 -4.34
CA TRP A 245 14.25 0.34 -3.12
C TRP A 245 13.72 1.77 -3.01
N SER A 246 13.35 2.38 -4.15
CA SER A 246 12.89 3.77 -4.18
C SER A 246 11.53 3.99 -3.51
N GLN A 247 10.79 2.92 -3.18
CA GLN A 247 9.55 2.99 -2.38
C GLN A 247 9.79 3.50 -0.95
N ASN A 248 11.03 3.46 -0.48
CA ASN A 248 11.43 4.04 0.81
C ASN A 248 11.76 5.55 0.75
N ASN A 249 11.63 6.17 -0.44
CA ASN A 249 11.76 7.63 -0.56
C ASN A 249 10.57 8.30 0.15
N PRO A 250 10.81 9.29 1.04
CA PRO A 250 9.73 9.98 1.77
C PRO A 250 8.64 10.60 0.89
N ALA A 251 8.96 10.93 -0.37
CA ALA A 251 7.98 11.48 -1.32
C ALA A 251 7.11 10.42 -2.02
N LYS A 252 7.40 9.13 -1.81
CA LYS A 252 6.66 8.01 -2.39
C LYS A 252 5.68 7.39 -1.39
N THR A 253 4.69 6.71 -1.94
CA THR A 253 3.71 5.93 -1.20
C THR A 253 3.61 4.54 -1.77
N THR A 254 3.42 3.54 -0.92
CA THR A 254 3.25 2.13 -1.29
C THR A 254 1.83 1.70 -0.98
N ILE A 255 1.30 0.73 -1.74
CA ILE A 255 -0.01 0.13 -1.45
C ILE A 255 -0.01 -0.40 -0.01
N VAL A 256 -1.05 -0.09 0.74
CA VAL A 256 -1.18 -0.59 2.12
C VAL A 256 -1.72 -2.03 2.08
N PRO A 257 -1.14 -2.96 2.85
CA PRO A 257 -1.69 -4.31 2.98
C PRO A 257 -3.17 -4.28 3.35
N TRP A 258 -3.95 -5.21 2.82
CA TRP A 258 -5.41 -5.27 2.83
C TRP A 258 -6.11 -4.25 1.92
N SER A 259 -5.39 -3.43 1.17
CA SER A 259 -5.99 -2.58 0.15
C SER A 259 -6.30 -3.37 -1.11
N LEU A 260 -7.46 -3.11 -1.72
CA LEU A 260 -7.82 -3.65 -3.03
C LEU A 260 -6.91 -3.10 -4.12
N ARG A 261 -6.91 -3.77 -5.27
CA ARG A 261 -6.25 -3.32 -6.50
C ARG A 261 -7.28 -3.01 -7.59
N GLY A 262 -7.10 -1.88 -8.27
CA GLY A 262 -7.87 -1.55 -9.47
C GLY A 262 -7.32 -2.29 -10.69
N ARG A 263 -7.54 -3.60 -10.73
CA ARG A 263 -7.23 -4.50 -11.85
C ARG A 263 -8.55 -5.00 -12.46
N SER A 264 -8.49 -5.80 -13.52
CA SER A 264 -9.72 -6.36 -14.12
C SER A 264 -10.52 -7.19 -13.11
N ARG A 265 -9.85 -7.85 -12.17
CA ARG A 265 -10.45 -8.61 -11.06
C ARG A 265 -10.08 -7.97 -9.72
N PRO A 266 -10.99 -8.04 -8.70
CA PRO A 266 -10.75 -7.48 -7.38
C PRO A 266 -9.78 -8.39 -6.60
N THR A 267 -8.51 -8.07 -6.64
CA THR A 267 -7.47 -8.65 -5.81
C THR A 267 -7.09 -7.68 -4.69
N ALA A 268 -6.44 -8.18 -3.63
CA ALA A 268 -5.97 -7.36 -2.52
C ALA A 268 -4.49 -7.61 -2.22
N ALA A 269 -3.81 -6.58 -1.75
CA ALA A 269 -2.49 -6.74 -1.14
C ALA A 269 -2.66 -7.50 0.17
N THR A 270 -2.18 -8.76 0.25
CA THR A 270 -2.56 -9.66 1.35
C THR A 270 -1.33 -10.25 2.04
N PRO A 271 -1.22 -10.14 3.37
CA PRO A 271 -0.18 -10.83 4.11
C PRO A 271 -0.18 -12.32 3.85
N VAL A 272 1.01 -12.90 3.81
CA VAL A 272 1.26 -14.34 3.69
C VAL A 272 2.24 -14.77 4.77
N THR A 273 2.10 -15.98 5.27
CA THR A 273 3.02 -16.57 6.23
C THR A 273 4.33 -16.98 5.57
N TRP A 274 5.40 -17.10 6.34
CA TRP A 274 6.67 -17.61 5.80
C TRP A 274 6.57 -19.07 5.36
N ASP A 275 5.72 -19.87 5.99
CA ASP A 275 5.44 -21.25 5.57
C ASP A 275 4.79 -21.31 4.18
N GLU A 276 3.85 -20.38 3.89
CA GLU A 276 3.27 -20.25 2.54
C GLU A 276 4.34 -19.82 1.52
N VAL A 277 5.22 -18.88 1.90
CA VAL A 277 6.32 -18.43 1.03
C VAL A 277 7.30 -19.58 0.77
N GLU A 278 7.65 -20.37 1.77
CA GLU A 278 8.57 -21.51 1.64
C GLU A 278 7.95 -22.67 0.83
N SER A 279 6.67 -22.94 1.01
CA SER A 279 5.96 -24.03 0.29
C SER A 279 5.79 -23.76 -1.20
N GLY A 280 5.75 -22.46 -1.62
CA GLY A 280 5.52 -22.09 -3.01
C GLY A 280 4.06 -22.16 -3.44
N GLY A 281 3.81 -21.92 -4.74
CA GLY A 281 2.45 -21.92 -5.28
C GLY A 281 1.63 -20.70 -4.85
N LEU A 282 2.28 -19.58 -4.49
CA LEU A 282 1.62 -18.34 -4.10
C LEU A 282 0.77 -17.79 -5.25
N ALA A 283 -0.40 -17.28 -4.90
CA ALA A 283 -1.27 -16.55 -5.81
C ALA A 283 -1.67 -15.20 -5.21
N GLN A 284 -2.02 -14.25 -6.08
CA GLN A 284 -2.65 -13.01 -5.64
C GLN A 284 -4.07 -13.34 -5.16
N ARG A 285 -4.40 -12.99 -3.92
CA ARG A 285 -5.71 -13.31 -3.34
C ARG A 285 -6.79 -12.37 -3.86
N SER A 286 -7.92 -12.97 -4.19
CA SER A 286 -9.14 -12.25 -4.53
C SER A 286 -9.71 -11.50 -3.31
N LEU A 287 -10.65 -10.59 -3.55
CA LEU A 287 -11.41 -9.88 -2.52
C LEU A 287 -12.03 -10.87 -1.49
N ALA A 288 -12.64 -11.96 -1.98
CA ALA A 288 -13.30 -12.93 -1.11
C ALA A 288 -12.29 -13.72 -0.24
N GLU A 289 -11.18 -14.17 -0.82
CA GLU A 289 -10.12 -14.87 -0.08
C GLU A 289 -9.45 -13.97 0.95
N ALA A 290 -9.18 -12.70 0.59
CA ALA A 290 -8.60 -11.74 1.51
C ALA A 290 -9.56 -11.39 2.66
N LEU A 291 -10.87 -11.25 2.37
CA LEU A 291 -11.88 -11.02 3.40
C LEU A 291 -11.98 -12.21 4.36
N ALA A 292 -12.03 -13.44 3.83
CA ALA A 292 -12.06 -14.65 4.65
C ALA A 292 -10.84 -14.74 5.59
N LEU A 293 -9.64 -14.42 5.07
CA LEU A 293 -8.42 -14.41 5.88
C LEU A 293 -8.42 -13.31 6.95
N ALA A 294 -9.00 -12.14 6.67
CA ALA A 294 -9.04 -11.04 7.64
C ALA A 294 -9.97 -11.31 8.82
N THR A 295 -11.00 -12.15 8.61
CA THR A 295 -12.06 -12.45 9.56
C THR A 295 -11.89 -13.80 10.29
N SER A 296 -10.90 -14.59 9.89
CA SER A 296 -10.44 -15.78 10.63
C SER A 296 -9.55 -15.39 11.81
#